data_30d4a9aae17746341ab973d682b9787a
#
_entry.id   30d4a9aae17746341ab973d682b9787a
#
_cell.length_a   1.000
_cell.length_b   1.000
_cell.length_c   1.000
_cell.angle_alpha   90.00
_cell.angle_beta   90.00
_cell.angle_gamma   90.00
#
_symmetry.space_group_name_H-M   'P 1'
#
loop_
_entity.id
_entity.type
_entity.pdbx_description
1 polymer ?
#
loop_
_entity_poly.entity_id
_entity_poly.type
_entity_poly.pdbx_seq_one_letter_code
_entity_poly.pdbx_strand_id
1 'polypeptide(L)' 'MDEKKKSARDWLRQSTRRSFYDVLNEAKITPRQTQICELRFIKGLYNYQIGMQLNISEKTVEREISTAYKAIDKVLLT' A
#
# COMPACT_ATOMS: atom_id res chain seq x y z
N MET A 1 -22.17 -10.11 10.58
CA MET A 1 -21.62 -9.97 10.10
C MET A 1 -20.76 -9.64 10.09
N ASP A 2 -20.56 -9.51 9.83
CA ASP A 2 -19.68 -9.28 9.60
C ASP A 2 -19.06 -8.51 9.48
N GLU A 3 -18.83 -8.20 9.92
CA GLU A 3 -18.23 -7.40 9.58
C GLU A 3 -17.36 -7.55 8.87
N LYS A 4 -17.21 -7.07 8.18
CA LYS A 4 -16.37 -7.34 7.29
C LYS A 4 -15.10 -6.79 7.50
N LYS A 5 -13.99 -7.52 7.27
CA LYS A 5 -12.69 -6.97 7.32
C LYS A 5 -12.49 -6.08 6.15
N LYS A 6 -11.86 -4.97 6.35
CA LYS A 6 -11.51 -4.09 5.25
C LYS A 6 -10.32 -4.65 4.52
N SER A 7 -10.30 -4.49 3.20
CA SER A 7 -9.15 -4.86 2.42
C SER A 7 -7.99 -3.93 2.75
N ALA A 8 -6.77 -4.35 2.43
CA ALA A 8 -5.59 -3.53 2.66
C ALA A 8 -5.77 -2.15 2.03
N ARG A 9 -6.28 -2.09 0.81
CA ARG A 9 -6.48 -0.83 0.11
C ARG A 9 -7.42 0.10 0.87
N ASP A 10 -8.55 -0.43 1.31
CA ASP A 10 -9.53 0.38 2.02
C ASP A 10 -8.97 0.87 3.35
N TRP A 11 -8.26 -0.02 4.06
CA TRP A 11 -7.67 0.34 5.33
C TRP A 11 -6.64 1.45 5.16
N LEU A 12 -5.77 1.33 4.13
CA LEU A 12 -4.74 2.33 3.90
C LEU A 12 -5.32 3.70 3.58
N ARG A 13 -6.46 3.74 2.89
CA ARG A 13 -7.11 4.98 2.58
C ARG A 13 -7.60 5.72 3.81
N GLN A 14 -8.00 4.99 4.83
CA GLN A 14 -8.63 5.55 6.01
C GLN A 14 -7.70 5.72 7.18
N SER A 15 -6.51 5.14 7.13
CA SER A 15 -5.63 5.13 8.29
C SER A 15 -5.01 6.51 8.51
N THR A 16 -4.63 6.77 9.77
CA THR A 16 -3.81 7.93 10.07
C THR A 16 -2.40 7.66 9.56
N ARG A 17 -1.59 8.72 9.45
CA ARG A 17 -0.21 8.53 9.02
C ARG A 17 0.56 7.61 9.93
N ARG A 18 0.38 7.78 11.24
CA ARG A 18 1.10 6.93 12.18
C ARG A 18 0.72 5.47 11.99
N SER A 19 -0.58 5.17 11.94
CA SER A 19 -1.05 3.81 11.75
C SER A 19 -0.59 3.24 10.42
N PHE A 20 -0.60 4.07 9.39
CA PHE A 20 -0.15 3.69 8.07
C PHE A 20 1.30 3.17 8.12
N TYR A 21 2.20 3.96 8.71
CA TYR A 21 3.60 3.56 8.77
C TYR A 21 3.84 2.39 9.72
N ASP A 22 3.09 2.32 10.81
CA ASP A 22 3.21 1.21 11.74
C ASP A 22 2.90 -0.12 11.04
N VAL A 23 1.82 -0.13 10.25
CA VAL A 23 1.42 -1.35 9.54
C VAL A 23 2.43 -1.69 8.45
N LEU A 24 2.94 -0.69 7.70
CA LEU A 24 3.94 -0.95 6.69
C LEU A 24 5.20 -1.55 7.30
N ASN A 25 5.63 -1.04 8.45
CA ASN A 25 6.78 -1.58 9.14
C ASN A 25 6.53 -3.03 9.57
N GLU A 26 5.35 -3.29 10.09
CA GLU A 26 5.01 -4.63 10.56
C GLU A 26 4.90 -5.62 9.39
N ALA A 27 4.45 -5.15 8.26
CA ALA A 27 4.32 -5.99 7.07
C ALA A 27 5.68 -6.29 6.44
N LYS A 28 6.71 -5.53 6.81
CA LYS A 28 8.08 -5.74 6.33
C LYS A 28 8.16 -5.72 4.81
N ILE A 29 7.45 -4.81 4.20
CA ILE A 29 7.52 -4.65 2.75
C ILE A 29 8.83 -3.96 2.38
N THR A 30 9.19 -4.04 1.09
CA THR A 30 10.45 -3.48 0.62
C THR A 30 10.41 -1.95 0.63
N PRO A 31 11.58 -1.29 0.63
CA PRO A 31 11.60 0.17 0.52
C PRO A 31 10.87 0.69 -0.71
N ARG A 32 10.97 -0.01 -1.85
CA ARG A 32 10.25 0.39 -3.04
C ARG A 32 8.75 0.30 -2.82
N GLN A 33 8.28 -0.78 -2.22
CA GLN A 33 6.86 -0.96 -1.95
C GLN A 33 6.36 0.11 -0.99
N THR A 34 7.16 0.44 0.02
CA THR A 34 6.83 1.52 0.94
C THR A 34 6.68 2.84 0.20
N GLN A 35 7.62 3.15 -0.68
CA GLN A 35 7.60 4.38 -1.44
C GLN A 35 6.36 4.46 -2.33
N ILE A 36 6.03 3.35 -2.99
CA ILE A 36 4.85 3.30 -3.85
C ILE A 36 3.58 3.51 -3.03
N CYS A 37 3.49 2.89 -1.85
CA CYS A 37 2.35 3.08 -0.99
C CYS A 37 2.22 4.53 -0.51
N GLU A 38 3.35 5.16 -0.20
CA GLU A 38 3.33 6.57 0.18
C GLU A 38 2.79 7.44 -0.94
N LEU A 39 3.28 7.21 -2.16
CA LEU A 39 2.84 8.01 -3.30
C LEU A 39 1.37 7.78 -3.59
N ARG A 40 0.91 6.56 -3.42
CA ARG A 40 -0.47 6.21 -3.73
C ARG A 40 -1.44 6.72 -2.68
N PHE A 41 -1.15 6.52 -1.40
CA PHE A 41 -2.13 6.75 -0.34
C PHE A 41 -1.93 8.04 0.42
N ILE A 42 -0.73 8.56 0.47
CA ILE A 42 -0.48 9.83 1.14
C ILE A 42 -0.50 10.97 0.13
N LYS A 43 0.16 10.80 -1.00
CA LYS A 43 0.19 11.84 -2.03
C LYS A 43 -1.00 11.76 -2.99
N GLY A 44 -1.69 10.64 -3.04
CA GLY A 44 -2.89 10.50 -3.86
C GLY A 44 -2.63 10.34 -5.35
N LEU A 45 -1.47 9.84 -5.73
CA LEU A 45 -1.14 9.67 -7.14
C LEU A 45 -1.77 8.42 -7.71
N TYR A 46 -2.08 8.44 -8.99
CA TYR A 46 -2.51 7.25 -9.70
C TYR A 46 -1.29 6.39 -10.06
N ASN A 47 -1.55 5.12 -10.37
CA ASN A 47 -0.45 4.19 -10.67
C ASN A 47 0.43 4.66 -11.82
N TYR A 48 -0.17 5.23 -12.88
CA TYR A 48 0.64 5.68 -14.00
C TYR A 48 1.52 6.87 -13.61
N GLN A 49 1.04 7.72 -12.70
CA GLN A 49 1.83 8.84 -12.21
C GLN A 49 3.01 8.35 -11.36
N ILE A 50 2.75 7.35 -10.53
CA ILE A 50 3.80 6.74 -9.73
C ILE A 50 4.87 6.14 -10.65
N GLY A 51 4.43 5.43 -11.69
CA GLY A 51 5.36 4.84 -12.63
C GLY A 51 6.24 5.89 -13.30
N MET A 52 5.64 7.01 -13.69
CA MET A 52 6.40 8.09 -14.28
C MET A 52 7.41 8.69 -13.30
N GLN A 53 6.99 8.88 -12.07
CA GLN A 53 7.86 9.48 -11.07
C GLN A 53 9.03 8.57 -10.71
N LEU A 54 8.80 7.28 -10.64
CA LEU A 54 9.83 6.32 -10.26
C LEU A 54 10.55 5.73 -11.48
N ASN A 55 10.13 6.12 -12.67
CA ASN A 55 10.72 5.65 -13.91
C ASN A 55 10.59 4.13 -14.07
N ILE A 56 9.42 3.62 -13.76
CA ILE A 56 9.09 2.21 -13.94
C ILE A 56 7.72 2.14 -14.63
N SER A 57 7.38 0.97 -15.15
CA SER A 57 6.10 0.83 -15.86
C SER A 57 4.95 0.80 -14.87
N GLU A 58 3.78 1.19 -15.36
CA GLU A 58 2.57 1.12 -14.56
C GLU A 58 2.30 -0.31 -14.11
N LYS A 59 2.58 -1.27 -14.98
CA LYS A 59 2.40 -2.67 -14.66
C LYS A 59 3.27 -3.09 -13.49
N THR A 60 4.50 -2.59 -13.44
CA THR A 60 5.39 -2.85 -12.32
C THR A 60 4.83 -2.25 -11.04
N VAL A 61 4.27 -1.03 -11.12
CA VAL A 61 3.64 -0.41 -9.95
C VAL A 61 2.50 -1.27 -9.45
N GLU A 62 1.65 -1.75 -10.36
CA GLU A 62 0.52 -2.61 -9.98
C GLU A 62 0.98 -3.87 -9.29
N ARG A 63 2.03 -4.48 -9.81
CA ARG A 63 2.56 -5.71 -9.23
C ARG A 63 3.11 -5.48 -7.84
N GLU A 64 3.86 -4.41 -7.66
CA GLU A 64 4.44 -4.09 -6.35
C GLU A 64 3.35 -3.77 -5.33
N ILE A 65 2.32 -3.04 -5.76
CA ILE A 65 1.21 -2.73 -4.87
C ILE A 65 0.47 -4.01 -4.47
N SER A 66 0.23 -4.90 -5.42
CA SER A 66 -0.43 -6.17 -5.11
C SER A 66 0.33 -6.98 -4.09
N THR A 67 1.65 -7.04 -4.25
CA THR A 67 2.48 -7.76 -3.30
C THR A 67 2.43 -7.12 -1.92
N ALA A 68 2.48 -5.79 -1.89
CA ALA A 68 2.39 -5.06 -0.63
C ALA A 68 1.04 -5.30 0.05
N TYR A 69 -0.04 -5.29 -0.73
CA TYR A 69 -1.37 -5.55 -0.17
C TYR A 69 -1.45 -6.90 0.51
N LYS A 70 -0.86 -7.93 -0.10
CA LYS A 70 -0.89 -9.26 0.50
C LYS A 70 -0.17 -9.28 1.85
N ALA A 71 0.96 -8.61 1.93
CA ALA A 71 1.70 -8.56 3.18
C ALA A 71 0.93 -7.76 4.24
N ILE A 72 0.31 -6.67 3.82
CA ILE A 72 -0.45 -5.82 4.74
C ILE A 72 -1.69 -6.56 5.22
N ASP A 73 -2.37 -7.29 4.32
CA ASP A 73 -3.53 -8.07 4.70
C ASP A 73 -3.19 -9.07 5.81
N LYS A 74 -2.04 -9.70 5.72
CA LYS A 74 -1.63 -10.64 6.77
C LYS A 74 -1.50 -9.96 8.13
N VAL A 75 -0.97 -8.74 8.16
CA VAL A 75 -0.85 -7.99 9.39
C VAL A 75 -2.22 -7.65 9.94
N LEU A 76 -3.11 -7.19 9.07
CA LEU A 76 -4.44 -6.74 9.50
C LEU A 76 -5.31 -7.90 9.95
N LEU A 77 -5.02 -9.11 9.50
CA LEU A 77 -5.83 -10.27 9.84
C LEU A 77 -5.39 -10.97 11.13
N THR A 78 -4.24 -10.62 11.66
CA THR A 78 -3.77 -11.27 12.89
C THR A 78 -4.29 -10.62 14.14
#